data_cb58fc222aaec67c04550968fbfb252c
#
_entry.id   cb58fc222aaec67c04550968fbfb252c
#
_cell.length_a   1.000
_cell.length_b   1.000
_cell.length_c   1.000
_cell.angle_alpha   90.00
_cell.angle_beta   90.00
_cell.angle_gamma   90.00
#
_symmetry.space_group_name_H-M   'P 1'
#
loop_
_entity.id
_entity.type
_entity.pdbx_description
1 polymer ?
#
loop_
_entity_poly.entity_id
_entity_poly.type
_entity_poly.pdbx_seq_one_letter_code
_entity_poly.pdbx_strand_id
1 'polypeptide(L)'
;KKEKAELEAEEAKKYHFIDVCQEDYEMVIDEDAKVNPYNNDCFTYTTTDAKGKELVFDKPMILTETGIPLGYRGVISYEDEKYTSRFGVDVSRHLGNINWAKAKEAGVEFAIVRIGFRGYGKSGQINKDVKALDNIKGAKDAGIDVGVYFFSQAINEEEAIEEAEFVLNELNGIELEMPIVFDPEHILHDDARTDDIPREQFTKNSIAFCERVKEAGYEPMIYGNMETFMLLLDMNRLEDFEKWFAYYNNDFYFPYNFRMWQYTE
;
A
#
# COMPACT_ATOMS: atom_id res chain seq x y z
N LYS A 1 4.50 -34.32 -6.42
CA LYS A 1 3.50 -34.10 -5.35
C LYS A 1 4.17 -33.86 -3.99
N LYS A 2 5.24 -34.59 -3.64
CA LYS A 2 5.95 -34.43 -2.37
C LYS A 2 6.78 -33.14 -2.37
N GLU A 3 7.46 -32.84 -3.46
CA GLU A 3 8.22 -31.60 -3.66
C GLU A 3 7.33 -30.33 -3.62
N LYS A 4 6.14 -30.40 -4.21
CA LYS A 4 5.18 -29.29 -4.16
C LYS A 4 4.65 -29.06 -2.74
N ALA A 5 4.36 -30.12 -1.99
CA ALA A 5 3.92 -30.02 -0.61
C ALA A 5 5.04 -29.55 0.35
N GLU A 6 6.31 -29.88 0.05
CA GLU A 6 7.46 -29.39 0.80
C GLU A 6 7.72 -27.89 0.50
N LEU A 7 7.53 -27.46 -0.76
CA LEU A 7 7.62 -26.05 -1.15
C LEU A 7 6.49 -25.22 -0.52
N GLU A 8 5.26 -25.71 -0.58
CA GLU A 8 4.09 -25.06 0.05
C GLU A 8 4.24 -24.99 1.58
N ALA A 9 4.82 -26.02 2.22
CA ALA A 9 5.12 -26.00 3.66
C ALA A 9 6.31 -25.07 4.01
N GLU A 10 7.25 -24.89 3.10
CA GLU A 10 8.37 -23.98 3.28
C GLU A 10 7.95 -22.52 3.02
N GLU A 11 7.06 -22.30 2.07
CA GLU A 11 6.42 -21.01 1.84
C GLU A 11 5.47 -20.62 2.98
N ALA A 12 4.66 -21.53 3.48
CA ALA A 12 3.82 -21.29 4.66
C ALA A 12 4.65 -20.91 5.89
N LYS A 13 5.86 -21.44 6.06
CA LYS A 13 6.78 -21.02 7.11
C LYS A 13 7.36 -19.62 6.90
N LYS A 14 7.46 -19.14 5.66
CA LYS A 14 7.93 -17.77 5.36
C LYS A 14 6.93 -16.69 5.76
N TYR A 15 5.69 -17.06 5.96
CA TYR A 15 4.59 -16.14 6.27
C TYR A 15 3.91 -16.49 7.58
N HIS A 16 4.72 -16.56 8.60
CA HIS A 16 4.22 -16.73 9.95
C HIS A 16 3.10 -15.73 10.31
N PHE A 17 3.14 -14.57 9.66
CA PHE A 17 2.13 -13.52 9.83
C PHE A 17 0.79 -13.77 9.13
N ILE A 18 0.72 -14.70 8.19
CA ILE A 18 -0.54 -15.11 7.58
C ILE A 18 -1.46 -15.71 8.63
N ASP A 19 -0.85 -16.40 9.58
CA ASP A 19 -1.57 -17.01 10.70
C ASP A 19 -2.20 -15.96 11.62
N VAL A 20 -1.80 -14.68 11.54
CA VAL A 20 -2.47 -13.57 12.24
C VAL A 20 -3.91 -13.39 11.76
N CYS A 21 -4.16 -13.69 10.51
CA CYS A 21 -5.50 -13.63 9.94
C CYS A 21 -6.25 -14.96 10.10
N GLN A 22 -5.63 -15.97 10.68
CA GLN A 22 -6.19 -17.29 10.96
C GLN A 22 -6.20 -17.53 12.46
N GLU A 23 -7.13 -18.32 12.95
CA GLU A 23 -7.41 -18.52 14.37
C GLU A 23 -6.24 -19.10 15.21
N ASP A 24 -5.16 -19.55 14.57
CA ASP A 24 -4.04 -20.26 15.19
C ASP A 24 -2.75 -19.42 15.37
N TYR A 25 -2.79 -18.13 15.12
CA TYR A 25 -1.60 -17.29 15.23
C TYR A 25 -1.35 -16.82 16.66
N GLU A 26 -0.19 -17.19 17.20
CA GLU A 26 0.32 -16.64 18.46
C GLU A 26 1.20 -15.41 18.20
N MET A 27 0.64 -14.25 18.33
CA MET A 27 1.40 -13.02 18.44
C MET A 27 1.83 -12.84 19.88
N VAL A 28 3.15 -12.79 20.12
CA VAL A 28 3.69 -12.46 21.43
C VAL A 28 3.62 -10.94 21.59
N ILE A 29 2.69 -10.51 22.41
CA ILE A 29 2.55 -9.11 22.78
C ILE A 29 3.35 -8.89 24.05
N ASP A 30 4.15 -7.82 24.12
CA ASP A 30 4.82 -7.41 25.33
C ASP A 30 3.79 -7.27 26.45
N GLU A 31 4.02 -7.93 27.61
CA GLU A 31 3.09 -7.93 28.74
C GLU A 31 2.79 -6.52 29.27
N ASP A 32 3.70 -5.56 29.05
CA ASP A 32 3.52 -4.16 29.40
C ASP A 32 2.80 -3.34 28.30
N ALA A 33 2.62 -3.91 27.12
CA ALA A 33 1.92 -3.24 26.03
C ALA A 33 0.41 -3.29 26.27
N LYS A 34 -0.18 -2.14 26.47
CA LYS A 34 -1.64 -1.99 26.47
C LYS A 34 -2.14 -2.10 25.03
N VAL A 35 -2.45 -3.30 24.61
CA VAL A 35 -3.06 -3.55 23.31
C VAL A 35 -4.52 -3.12 23.35
N ASN A 36 -4.73 -1.85 23.39
CA ASN A 36 -6.05 -1.30 23.13
C ASN A 36 -5.93 -0.43 21.87
N PRO A 37 -6.39 -0.94 20.73
CA PRO A 37 -6.36 -0.17 19.51
C PRO A 37 -7.11 1.16 19.60
N TYR A 38 -7.86 1.39 20.66
CA TYR A 38 -8.76 2.52 20.79
C TYR A 38 -8.31 3.60 21.79
N ASN A 39 -7.09 3.56 22.32
CA ASN A 39 -6.65 4.57 23.27
C ASN A 39 -5.39 5.35 22.88
N ASN A 40 -5.07 5.42 21.59
CA ASN A 40 -3.95 6.15 21.01
C ASN A 40 -2.56 5.78 21.57
N ASP A 41 -2.45 4.70 22.32
CA ASP A 41 -1.16 4.25 22.82
C ASP A 41 -0.39 3.53 21.72
N CYS A 42 0.90 3.75 21.65
CA CYS A 42 1.79 2.86 20.91
C CYS A 42 1.90 1.54 21.63
N PHE A 43 2.04 0.47 20.88
CA PHE A 43 2.40 -0.82 21.46
C PHE A 43 3.56 -1.45 20.69
N THR A 44 4.37 -2.18 21.41
CA THR A 44 5.41 -3.02 20.84
C THR A 44 4.92 -4.46 20.83
N TYR A 45 5.08 -5.16 19.75
CA TYR A 45 4.87 -6.60 19.72
C TYR A 45 6.03 -7.31 19.02
N THR A 46 6.28 -8.53 19.44
CA THR A 46 7.29 -9.37 18.85
C THR A 46 6.65 -10.56 18.16
N THR A 47 7.25 -10.98 17.07
CA THR A 47 6.87 -12.19 16.36
C THR A 47 8.12 -12.79 15.72
N THR A 48 7.99 -13.94 15.08
CA THR A 48 9.10 -14.63 14.48
C THR A 48 8.86 -14.84 12.99
N ASP A 49 9.81 -14.44 12.15
CA ASP A 49 9.71 -14.73 10.72
C ASP A 49 9.93 -16.23 10.43
N ALA A 50 9.75 -16.62 9.17
CA ALA A 50 9.91 -18.00 8.73
C ALA A 50 11.31 -18.58 8.91
N LYS A 51 12.31 -17.72 9.14
CA LYS A 51 13.71 -18.10 9.42
C LYS A 51 14.00 -18.19 10.90
N GLY A 52 13.00 -17.96 11.76
CA GLY A 52 13.16 -17.94 13.21
C GLY A 52 13.78 -16.65 13.74
N LYS A 53 13.87 -15.58 12.92
CA LYS A 53 14.34 -14.28 13.37
C LYS A 53 13.20 -13.57 14.10
N GLU A 54 13.49 -13.13 15.31
CA GLU A 54 12.57 -12.28 16.07
C GLU A 54 12.41 -10.91 15.38
N LEU A 55 11.17 -10.50 15.22
CA LEU A 55 10.78 -9.21 14.67
C LEU A 55 10.06 -8.43 15.76
N VAL A 56 10.50 -7.21 16.00
CA VAL A 56 9.92 -6.30 16.99
C VAL A 56 9.34 -5.10 16.26
N PHE A 57 8.10 -4.78 16.53
CA PHE A 57 7.39 -3.67 15.92
C PHE A 57 6.87 -2.71 16.97
N ASP A 58 7.25 -1.44 16.82
CA ASP A 58 6.60 -0.33 17.49
C ASP A 58 5.49 0.18 16.58
N LYS A 59 4.27 0.02 17.02
CA LYS A 59 3.12 0.51 16.26
C LYS A 59 2.46 1.68 16.96
N PRO A 60 2.43 2.83 16.30
CA PRO A 60 1.47 3.85 16.66
C PRO A 60 0.08 3.34 16.34
N MET A 61 -0.81 3.40 17.31
CA MET A 61 -2.21 3.10 17.09
C MET A 61 -2.90 4.36 16.63
N ILE A 62 -3.45 4.32 15.44
CA ILE A 62 -4.09 5.46 14.82
C ILE A 62 -5.54 5.47 15.20
N LEU A 63 -5.95 6.43 16.02
CA LEU A 63 -7.32 6.58 16.45
C LEU A 63 -7.69 8.01 16.71
N THR A 64 -8.96 8.29 16.50
CA THR A 64 -9.56 9.51 16.99
C THR A 64 -9.78 9.43 18.50
N GLU A 65 -9.75 10.56 19.18
CA GLU A 65 -10.06 10.67 20.61
C GLU A 65 -11.41 10.06 21.00
N THR A 66 -12.28 9.81 20.04
CA THR A 66 -13.64 9.30 20.23
C THR A 66 -13.78 7.80 19.98
N GLY A 67 -12.71 7.09 19.61
CA GLY A 67 -12.76 5.66 19.31
C GLY A 67 -13.72 5.33 18.16
N ILE A 68 -13.65 6.08 17.07
CA ILE A 68 -14.55 5.90 15.92
C ILE A 68 -14.28 4.55 15.28
N PRO A 69 -15.30 3.69 15.14
CA PRO A 69 -15.16 2.41 14.46
C PRO A 69 -14.68 2.59 13.02
N LEU A 70 -13.79 1.73 12.58
CA LEU A 70 -13.43 1.61 11.16
C LEU A 70 -14.70 1.38 10.33
N GLY A 71 -14.76 2.04 9.19
CA GLY A 71 -15.99 2.16 8.40
C GLY A 71 -16.74 3.46 8.65
N TYR A 72 -16.30 4.29 9.61
CA TYR A 72 -16.79 5.66 9.74
C TYR A 72 -16.03 6.58 8.78
N ARG A 73 -16.74 7.40 8.02
CA ARG A 73 -16.17 8.34 7.03
C ARG A 73 -15.65 9.62 7.71
N GLY A 74 -14.95 9.48 8.82
CA GLY A 74 -14.35 10.59 9.55
C GLY A 74 -12.87 10.74 9.26
N VAL A 75 -12.32 11.89 9.60
CA VAL A 75 -10.87 12.10 9.60
C VAL A 75 -10.29 11.45 10.83
N ILE A 76 -9.34 10.54 10.63
CA ILE A 76 -8.54 9.95 11.68
C ILE A 76 -7.26 10.77 11.80
N SER A 77 -6.94 11.21 13.01
CA SER A 77 -5.70 11.94 13.29
C SER A 77 -4.90 11.24 14.38
N TYR A 78 -3.59 11.31 14.25
CA TYR A 78 -2.64 10.80 15.22
C TYR A 78 -1.47 11.76 15.35
N GLU A 79 -1.03 11.98 16.58
CA GLU A 79 0.16 12.78 16.89
C GLU A 79 0.83 12.22 18.14
N ASP A 80 2.14 11.98 18.06
CA ASP A 80 3.00 11.66 19.20
C ASP A 80 4.39 12.30 19.02
N GLU A 81 5.38 11.88 19.81
CA GLU A 81 6.76 12.38 19.73
C GLU A 81 7.48 12.05 18.40
N LYS A 82 7.03 11.01 17.69
CA LYS A 82 7.67 10.49 16.47
C LYS A 82 6.85 10.77 15.20
N TYR A 83 5.52 10.81 15.33
CA TYR A 83 4.63 10.79 14.19
C TYR A 83 3.54 11.86 14.30
N THR A 84 3.28 12.49 13.18
CA THR A 84 2.11 13.34 12.97
C THR A 84 1.41 12.86 11.72
N SER A 85 0.12 12.57 11.84
CA SER A 85 -0.67 12.15 10.68
C SER A 85 -1.09 13.34 9.83
N ARG A 86 -1.22 13.09 8.54
CA ARG A 86 -1.82 14.01 7.55
C ARG A 86 -3.01 13.33 6.92
N PHE A 87 -4.07 14.08 6.67
CA PHE A 87 -5.27 13.56 6.03
C PHE A 87 -5.17 13.73 4.51
N GLY A 88 -5.35 12.62 3.79
CA GLY A 88 -5.31 12.58 2.34
C GLY A 88 -6.44 11.78 1.72
N VAL A 89 -6.49 11.82 0.41
CA VAL A 89 -7.44 11.06 -0.40
C VAL A 89 -6.72 10.39 -1.56
N ASP A 90 -7.17 9.23 -1.97
CA ASP A 90 -6.80 8.66 -3.26
C ASP A 90 -7.98 8.79 -4.24
N VAL A 91 -7.66 9.04 -5.50
CA VAL A 91 -8.67 9.41 -6.48
C VAL A 91 -8.37 8.85 -7.87
N SER A 92 -9.45 8.55 -8.60
CA SER A 92 -9.37 8.13 -9.99
C SER A 92 -10.52 8.76 -10.80
N ARG A 93 -10.53 8.48 -12.11
CA ARG A 93 -11.62 8.91 -13.01
C ARG A 93 -13.02 8.57 -12.52
N HIS A 94 -13.16 7.54 -11.67
CA HIS A 94 -14.45 7.08 -11.19
C HIS A 94 -15.16 8.10 -10.29
N LEU A 95 -14.42 8.99 -9.65
CA LEU A 95 -14.96 10.08 -8.84
C LEU A 95 -15.40 11.30 -9.67
N GLY A 96 -15.19 11.26 -10.99
CA GLY A 96 -15.59 12.35 -11.89
C GLY A 96 -14.81 13.64 -11.69
N ASN A 97 -15.51 14.76 -11.58
CA ASN A 97 -14.88 16.07 -11.36
C ASN A 97 -14.86 16.41 -9.87
N ILE A 98 -13.69 16.65 -9.35
CA ILE A 98 -13.45 16.95 -7.94
C ILE A 98 -13.35 18.47 -7.75
N ASN A 99 -14.01 18.99 -6.72
CA ASN A 99 -13.83 20.36 -6.28
C ASN A 99 -12.69 20.43 -5.26
N TRP A 100 -11.48 20.62 -5.76
CA TRP A 100 -10.26 20.61 -4.95
C TRP A 100 -10.19 21.73 -3.91
N ALA A 101 -10.79 22.90 -4.20
CA ALA A 101 -10.88 23.97 -3.20
C ALA A 101 -11.72 23.53 -1.99
N LYS A 102 -12.88 22.86 -2.23
CA LYS A 102 -13.68 22.31 -1.14
C LYS A 102 -12.99 21.15 -0.42
N ALA A 103 -12.23 20.31 -1.13
CA ALA A 103 -11.43 19.27 -0.51
C ALA A 103 -10.39 19.86 0.44
N LYS A 104 -9.70 20.91 0.03
CA LYS A 104 -8.76 21.64 0.89
C LYS A 104 -9.44 22.26 2.12
N GLU A 105 -10.58 22.91 1.93
CA GLU A 105 -11.40 23.46 3.03
C GLU A 105 -11.87 22.36 4.02
N ALA A 106 -12.08 21.14 3.53
CA ALA A 106 -12.44 19.98 4.35
C ALA A 106 -11.24 19.33 5.06
N GLY A 107 -10.03 19.89 4.90
CA GLY A 107 -8.83 19.43 5.60
C GLY A 107 -7.95 18.45 4.80
N VAL A 108 -8.22 18.22 3.52
CA VAL A 108 -7.37 17.37 2.68
C VAL A 108 -6.01 18.06 2.48
N GLU A 109 -4.94 17.38 2.85
CA GLU A 109 -3.56 17.87 2.78
C GLU A 109 -2.78 17.26 1.64
N PHE A 110 -3.10 16.01 1.23
CA PHE A 110 -2.48 15.35 0.09
C PHE A 110 -3.47 14.51 -0.70
N ALA A 111 -3.13 14.23 -1.96
CA ALA A 111 -3.90 13.37 -2.85
C ALA A 111 -2.98 12.41 -3.60
N ILE A 112 -3.37 11.14 -3.70
CA ILE A 112 -2.72 10.15 -4.55
C ILE A 112 -3.61 9.87 -5.75
N VAL A 113 -3.19 10.35 -6.92
CA VAL A 113 -4.00 10.35 -8.14
C VAL A 113 -3.66 9.16 -9.01
N ARG A 114 -4.65 8.36 -9.43
CA ARG A 114 -4.39 7.30 -10.41
C ARG A 114 -3.94 7.91 -11.74
N ILE A 115 -2.71 7.60 -12.15
CA ILE A 115 -2.18 8.09 -13.43
C ILE A 115 -2.55 7.17 -14.59
N GLY A 116 -2.67 5.88 -14.32
CA GLY A 116 -3.00 4.87 -15.31
C GLY A 116 -3.18 3.49 -14.69
N PHE A 117 -3.40 2.52 -15.55
CA PHE A 117 -3.56 1.13 -15.16
C PHE A 117 -3.22 0.19 -16.32
N ARG A 118 -2.73 -1.01 -15.99
CA ARG A 118 -2.68 -2.12 -16.95
C ARG A 118 -3.95 -2.94 -16.85
N GLY A 119 -4.57 -3.24 -17.98
CA GLY A 119 -5.74 -4.11 -18.03
C GLY A 119 -5.39 -5.54 -17.58
N TYR A 120 -6.23 -6.12 -16.75
CA TYR A 120 -6.03 -7.49 -16.20
C TYR A 120 -6.27 -8.61 -17.22
N GLY A 121 -6.91 -8.31 -18.34
CA GLY A 121 -7.11 -9.27 -19.42
C GLY A 121 -5.81 -9.67 -20.13
N LYS A 122 -5.87 -10.70 -20.96
CA LYS A 122 -4.70 -11.29 -21.64
C LYS A 122 -3.84 -10.30 -22.44
N SER A 123 -4.43 -9.23 -22.98
CA SER A 123 -3.69 -8.23 -23.74
C SER A 123 -2.76 -7.37 -22.87
N GLY A 124 -3.08 -7.20 -21.59
CA GLY A 124 -2.30 -6.39 -20.67
C GLY A 124 -2.03 -4.96 -21.17
N GLN A 125 -3.02 -4.36 -21.84
CA GLN A 125 -2.84 -3.02 -22.41
C GLN A 125 -2.77 -1.96 -21.31
N ILE A 126 -1.78 -1.08 -21.40
CA ILE A 126 -1.69 0.10 -20.54
C ILE A 126 -2.74 1.13 -20.98
N ASN A 127 -3.42 1.69 -20.02
CA ASN A 127 -4.46 2.69 -20.20
C ASN A 127 -4.20 3.89 -19.29
N LYS A 128 -4.33 5.08 -19.85
CA LYS A 128 -4.29 6.33 -19.09
C LYS A 128 -5.56 6.53 -18.28
N ASP A 129 -5.45 7.06 -17.07
CA ASP A 129 -6.60 7.64 -16.40
C ASP A 129 -6.87 9.04 -16.99
N VAL A 130 -8.00 9.17 -17.65
CA VAL A 130 -8.34 10.39 -18.40
C VAL A 130 -8.52 11.63 -17.53
N LYS A 131 -8.63 11.46 -16.20
CA LYS A 131 -8.73 12.55 -15.22
C LYS A 131 -7.43 12.84 -14.48
N ALA A 132 -6.39 12.07 -14.73
CA ALA A 132 -5.14 12.17 -13.98
C ALA A 132 -4.57 13.59 -13.95
N LEU A 133 -4.28 14.15 -15.12
CA LEU A 133 -3.63 15.47 -15.21
C LEU A 133 -4.53 16.61 -14.72
N ASP A 134 -5.85 16.52 -14.94
CA ASP A 134 -6.82 17.47 -14.39
C ASP A 134 -6.82 17.43 -12.86
N ASN A 135 -6.80 16.23 -12.27
CA ASN A 135 -6.77 16.05 -10.81
C ASN A 135 -5.44 16.52 -10.21
N ILE A 136 -4.31 16.15 -10.82
CA ILE A 136 -2.97 16.61 -10.39
C ILE A 136 -2.93 18.15 -10.38
N LYS A 137 -3.31 18.75 -11.50
CA LYS A 137 -3.32 20.21 -11.60
C LYS A 137 -4.28 20.85 -10.58
N GLY A 138 -5.50 20.36 -10.48
CA GLY A 138 -6.52 20.91 -9.58
C GLY A 138 -6.12 20.81 -8.10
N ALA A 139 -5.54 19.69 -7.68
CA ALA A 139 -5.04 19.50 -6.32
C ALA A 139 -3.87 20.46 -6.01
N LYS A 140 -2.89 20.56 -6.91
CA LYS A 140 -1.74 21.47 -6.76
C LYS A 140 -2.18 22.93 -6.74
N ASP A 141 -3.10 23.34 -7.61
CA ASP A 141 -3.67 24.69 -7.62
C ASP A 141 -4.40 25.04 -6.31
N ALA A 142 -4.96 24.05 -5.62
CA ALA A 142 -5.58 24.20 -4.31
C ALA A 142 -4.59 24.14 -3.13
N GLY A 143 -3.31 23.94 -3.37
CA GLY A 143 -2.29 23.78 -2.34
C GLY A 143 -2.37 22.44 -1.59
N ILE A 144 -2.78 21.39 -2.29
CA ILE A 144 -2.79 20.00 -1.83
C ILE A 144 -1.57 19.30 -2.42
N ASP A 145 -0.77 18.61 -1.60
CA ASP A 145 0.38 17.85 -2.04
C ASP A 145 -0.06 16.65 -2.89
N VAL A 146 0.67 16.35 -3.96
CA VAL A 146 0.24 15.33 -4.92
C VAL A 146 1.28 14.24 -5.09
N GLY A 147 0.81 13.00 -5.04
CA GLY A 147 1.44 11.81 -5.56
C GLY A 147 0.58 11.13 -6.60
N VAL A 148 1.08 10.07 -7.19
CA VAL A 148 0.32 9.29 -8.17
C VAL A 148 0.42 7.80 -7.89
N TYR A 149 -0.57 7.01 -8.36
CA TYR A 149 -0.47 5.56 -8.36
C TYR A 149 -0.75 4.97 -9.73
N PHE A 150 -0.16 3.83 -9.99
CA PHE A 150 -0.41 3.03 -11.17
C PHE A 150 -0.91 1.65 -10.76
N PHE A 151 -2.14 1.30 -11.18
CA PHE A 151 -2.71 -0.02 -10.96
C PHE A 151 -2.05 -1.02 -11.89
N SER A 152 -1.23 -1.89 -11.31
CA SER A 152 -0.37 -2.81 -12.04
C SER A 152 -1.00 -4.19 -12.22
N GLN A 153 -0.80 -4.72 -13.41
CA GLN A 153 -1.04 -6.12 -13.74
C GLN A 153 0.15 -6.69 -14.53
N ALA A 154 1.36 -6.25 -14.17
CA ALA A 154 2.60 -6.72 -14.79
C ALA A 154 2.88 -8.18 -14.43
N ILE A 155 3.24 -8.99 -15.44
CA ILE A 155 3.56 -10.41 -15.26
C ILE A 155 5.06 -10.70 -15.25
N ASN A 156 5.89 -9.70 -15.51
CA ASN A 156 7.35 -9.75 -15.48
C ASN A 156 7.94 -8.37 -15.23
N GLU A 157 9.27 -8.31 -15.02
CA GLU A 157 9.99 -7.07 -14.74
C GLU A 157 9.96 -6.08 -15.92
N GLU A 158 10.00 -6.56 -17.16
CA GLU A 158 9.94 -5.71 -18.36
C GLU A 158 8.63 -4.92 -18.40
N GLU A 159 7.51 -5.58 -18.10
CA GLU A 159 6.22 -4.92 -18.04
C GLU A 159 6.11 -3.94 -16.85
N ALA A 160 6.69 -4.26 -15.71
CA ALA A 160 6.73 -3.33 -14.57
C ALA A 160 7.56 -2.07 -14.88
N ILE A 161 8.66 -2.22 -15.61
CA ILE A 161 9.45 -1.09 -16.10
C ILE A 161 8.64 -0.29 -17.13
N GLU A 162 7.92 -0.94 -18.04
CA GLU A 162 7.04 -0.28 -19.01
C GLU A 162 5.97 0.57 -18.31
N GLU A 163 5.39 0.05 -17.22
CA GLU A 163 4.43 0.79 -16.39
C GLU A 163 5.07 2.02 -15.73
N ALA A 164 6.26 1.88 -15.17
CA ALA A 164 7.01 3.00 -14.60
C ALA A 164 7.34 4.06 -15.67
N GLU A 165 7.83 3.64 -16.84
CA GLU A 165 8.08 4.55 -17.95
C GLU A 165 6.82 5.27 -18.42
N PHE A 166 5.68 4.58 -18.47
CA PHE A 166 4.41 5.22 -18.77
C PHE A 166 4.09 6.32 -17.77
N VAL A 167 4.22 6.04 -16.46
CA VAL A 167 3.99 7.04 -15.40
C VAL A 167 4.90 8.25 -15.58
N LEU A 168 6.20 8.02 -15.78
CA LEU A 168 7.18 9.09 -15.94
C LEU A 168 6.91 9.94 -17.19
N ASN A 169 6.51 9.32 -18.29
CA ASN A 169 6.15 10.01 -19.53
C ASN A 169 4.87 10.85 -19.38
N GLU A 170 3.85 10.33 -18.67
CA GLU A 170 2.62 11.07 -18.41
C GLU A 170 2.84 12.26 -17.47
N LEU A 171 3.72 12.11 -16.49
CA LEU A 171 4.11 13.21 -15.60
C LEU A 171 4.93 14.27 -16.35
N ASN A 172 5.73 13.89 -17.33
CA ASN A 172 6.53 14.80 -18.17
C ASN A 172 7.28 15.88 -17.36
N GLY A 173 7.90 15.48 -16.26
CA GLY A 173 8.68 16.37 -15.40
C GLY A 173 7.85 17.16 -14.38
N ILE A 174 6.56 16.84 -14.18
CA ILE A 174 5.79 17.39 -13.06
C ILE A 174 6.42 16.94 -11.76
N GLU A 175 6.86 17.88 -10.94
CA GLU A 175 7.33 17.61 -9.58
C GLU A 175 6.18 17.15 -8.69
N LEU A 176 6.43 16.14 -7.87
CA LEU A 176 5.48 15.58 -6.91
C LEU A 176 5.99 15.79 -5.49
N GLU A 177 5.10 16.11 -4.57
CA GLU A 177 5.37 16.23 -3.13
C GLU A 177 5.17 14.91 -2.39
N MET A 178 4.44 13.99 -3.03
CA MET A 178 4.10 12.65 -2.53
C MET A 178 4.60 11.58 -3.49
N PRO A 179 4.69 10.30 -3.06
CA PRO A 179 5.29 9.24 -3.85
C PRO A 179 4.59 8.92 -5.18
N ILE A 180 5.33 8.19 -6.03
CA ILE A 180 4.79 7.37 -7.11
C ILE A 180 4.58 5.95 -6.58
N VAL A 181 3.33 5.50 -6.59
CA VAL A 181 2.93 4.25 -5.95
C VAL A 181 2.73 3.15 -6.98
N PHE A 182 3.39 2.03 -6.76
CA PHE A 182 3.13 0.77 -7.43
C PHE A 182 2.00 0.04 -6.72
N ASP A 183 0.93 -0.28 -7.44
CA ASP A 183 -0.30 -0.86 -6.89
C ASP A 183 -0.56 -2.23 -7.54
N PRO A 184 0.08 -3.31 -7.03
CA PRO A 184 -0.06 -4.68 -7.54
C PRO A 184 -1.18 -5.41 -6.79
N GLU A 185 -2.40 -5.37 -7.32
CA GLU A 185 -3.52 -6.05 -6.70
C GLU A 185 -4.00 -7.28 -7.49
N HIS A 186 -4.45 -8.30 -6.78
CA HIS A 186 -5.21 -9.39 -7.37
C HIS A 186 -6.62 -8.95 -7.77
N ILE A 187 -7.11 -9.49 -8.88
CA ILE A 187 -8.50 -9.33 -9.31
C ILE A 187 -9.32 -10.45 -8.69
N LEU A 188 -10.19 -10.13 -7.73
CA LEU A 188 -10.90 -11.14 -6.94
C LEU A 188 -12.10 -11.78 -7.63
N HIS A 189 -12.63 -11.20 -8.71
CA HIS A 189 -13.94 -11.58 -9.27
C HIS A 189 -13.91 -11.95 -10.76
N ASP A 190 -12.73 -12.04 -11.35
CA ASP A 190 -12.56 -12.40 -12.77
C ASP A 190 -11.18 -13.02 -12.95
N ASP A 191 -10.99 -13.76 -14.03
CA ASP A 191 -9.69 -14.33 -14.40
C ASP A 191 -8.73 -13.22 -14.80
N ALA A 192 -7.60 -13.13 -14.13
CA ALA A 192 -6.58 -12.14 -14.40
C ALA A 192 -5.27 -12.74 -14.93
N ARG A 193 -4.54 -11.97 -15.67
CA ARG A 193 -3.24 -12.37 -16.22
C ARG A 193 -2.18 -12.61 -15.15
N THR A 194 -2.40 -12.09 -13.95
CA THR A 194 -1.51 -12.20 -12.79
C THR A 194 -1.82 -13.36 -11.86
N ASP A 195 -2.92 -14.11 -12.06
CA ASP A 195 -3.37 -15.17 -11.13
C ASP A 195 -2.34 -16.28 -10.93
N ASP A 196 -1.60 -16.61 -11.99
CA ASP A 196 -0.63 -17.70 -11.99
C ASP A 196 0.82 -17.26 -11.79
N ILE A 197 1.08 -15.96 -11.61
CA ILE A 197 2.46 -15.52 -11.39
C ILE A 197 2.89 -15.81 -9.96
N PRO A 198 4.10 -16.35 -9.76
CA PRO A 198 4.57 -16.68 -8.43
C PRO A 198 4.93 -15.41 -7.65
N ARG A 199 4.85 -15.50 -6.35
CA ARG A 199 5.26 -14.47 -5.41
C ARG A 199 6.64 -13.86 -5.71
N GLU A 200 7.59 -14.69 -6.08
CA GLU A 200 8.92 -14.24 -6.52
C GLU A 200 8.82 -13.22 -7.65
N GLN A 201 7.91 -13.44 -8.60
CA GLN A 201 7.72 -12.55 -9.73
C GLN A 201 6.98 -11.26 -9.33
N PHE A 202 5.95 -11.33 -8.47
CA PHE A 202 5.33 -10.13 -7.92
C PHE A 202 6.35 -9.24 -7.22
N THR A 203 7.23 -9.84 -6.42
CA THR A 203 8.30 -9.12 -5.72
C THR A 203 9.28 -8.48 -6.69
N LYS A 204 9.70 -9.20 -7.73
CA LYS A 204 10.60 -8.65 -8.76
C LYS A 204 9.98 -7.50 -9.53
N ASN A 205 8.71 -7.62 -9.89
CA ASN A 205 7.96 -6.56 -10.57
C ASN A 205 7.91 -5.30 -9.71
N SER A 206 7.61 -5.45 -8.41
CA SER A 206 7.58 -4.33 -7.46
C SER A 206 8.94 -3.64 -7.36
N ILE A 207 10.02 -4.41 -7.27
CA ILE A 207 11.39 -3.88 -7.24
C ILE A 207 11.69 -3.13 -8.54
N ALA A 208 11.41 -3.75 -9.69
CA ALA A 208 11.73 -3.18 -11.00
C ALA A 208 11.02 -1.83 -11.23
N PHE A 209 9.74 -1.74 -10.89
CA PHE A 209 8.99 -0.49 -10.94
C PHE A 209 9.59 0.57 -10.01
N CYS A 210 9.78 0.22 -8.74
CA CYS A 210 10.26 1.14 -7.71
C CYS A 210 11.67 1.66 -7.99
N GLU A 211 12.59 0.79 -8.41
CA GLU A 211 13.96 1.20 -8.79
C GLU A 211 13.92 2.14 -10.01
N ARG A 212 13.09 1.85 -11.00
CA ARG A 212 12.97 2.73 -12.18
C ARG A 212 12.42 4.12 -11.81
N VAL A 213 11.46 4.18 -10.90
CA VAL A 213 10.92 5.44 -10.35
C VAL A 213 12.00 6.22 -9.60
N LYS A 214 12.77 5.52 -8.76
CA LYS A 214 13.87 6.08 -7.97
C LYS A 214 15.00 6.64 -8.85
N GLU A 215 15.37 5.91 -9.91
CA GLU A 215 16.34 6.38 -10.91
C GLU A 215 15.93 7.67 -11.61
N ALA A 216 14.62 7.89 -11.75
CA ALA A 216 14.09 9.14 -12.30
C ALA A 216 14.01 10.30 -11.30
N GLY A 217 14.39 10.06 -10.05
CA GLY A 217 14.45 11.08 -9.00
C GLY A 217 13.14 11.26 -8.21
N TYR A 218 12.17 10.34 -8.36
CA TYR A 218 10.94 10.35 -7.56
C TYR A 218 11.04 9.35 -6.41
N GLU A 219 10.18 9.54 -5.40
CA GLU A 219 10.05 8.63 -4.27
C GLU A 219 9.10 7.47 -4.63
N PRO A 220 9.55 6.21 -4.62
CA PRO A 220 8.68 5.06 -4.88
C PRO A 220 7.98 4.61 -3.59
N MET A 221 6.78 4.04 -3.74
CA MET A 221 6.03 3.40 -2.66
C MET A 221 5.26 2.21 -3.20
N ILE A 222 4.99 1.22 -2.36
CA ILE A 222 4.20 0.03 -2.72
C ILE A 222 2.89 0.07 -1.95
N TYR A 223 1.78 -0.02 -2.67
CA TYR A 223 0.45 -0.19 -2.08
C TYR A 223 0.11 -1.66 -1.95
N GLY A 224 -0.68 -1.98 -0.95
CA GLY A 224 -1.26 -3.29 -0.79
C GLY A 224 -2.10 -3.42 0.47
N ASN A 225 -2.94 -4.42 0.45
CA ASN A 225 -3.68 -4.88 1.61
C ASN A 225 -2.89 -5.97 2.37
N MET A 226 -3.53 -6.61 3.34
CA MET A 226 -2.93 -7.70 4.12
C MET A 226 -2.49 -8.86 3.23
N GLU A 227 -3.32 -9.26 2.25
CA GLU A 227 -3.00 -10.34 1.31
C GLU A 227 -1.75 -10.01 0.49
N THR A 228 -1.71 -8.82 -0.09
CA THR A 228 -0.58 -8.37 -0.90
C THR A 228 0.73 -8.45 -0.14
N PHE A 229 0.79 -7.86 1.04
CA PHE A 229 2.03 -7.81 1.82
C PHE A 229 2.42 -9.13 2.48
N MET A 230 1.45 -9.97 2.82
CA MET A 230 1.72 -11.24 3.51
C MET A 230 1.90 -12.43 2.57
N LEU A 231 1.15 -12.44 1.45
CA LEU A 231 1.11 -13.59 0.54
C LEU A 231 1.84 -13.35 -0.78
N LEU A 232 1.67 -12.16 -1.37
CA LEU A 232 2.14 -11.91 -2.73
C LEU A 232 3.55 -11.35 -2.79
N LEU A 233 4.03 -10.69 -1.72
CA LEU A 233 5.31 -10.00 -1.70
C LEU A 233 6.30 -10.59 -0.70
N ASP A 234 7.58 -10.68 -1.08
CA ASP A 234 8.68 -10.98 -0.16
C ASP A 234 9.16 -9.70 0.54
N MET A 235 8.59 -9.43 1.70
CA MET A 235 8.84 -8.20 2.45
C MET A 235 10.30 -8.03 2.89
N ASN A 236 11.07 -9.11 3.03
CA ASN A 236 12.51 -9.00 3.33
C ASN A 236 13.30 -8.33 2.20
N ARG A 237 12.79 -8.35 0.98
CA ARG A 237 13.42 -7.75 -0.19
C ARG A 237 12.91 -6.34 -0.48
N LEU A 238 11.88 -5.91 0.24
CA LEU A 238 11.17 -4.66 0.04
C LEU A 238 11.33 -3.71 1.25
N GLU A 239 12.28 -3.99 2.16
CA GLU A 239 12.50 -3.18 3.35
C GLU A 239 12.80 -1.70 3.02
N ASP A 240 13.54 -1.46 1.95
CA ASP A 240 13.96 -0.12 1.51
C ASP A 240 12.86 0.71 0.85
N PHE A 241 11.71 0.13 0.55
CA PHE A 241 10.59 0.84 -0.05
C PHE A 241 9.52 1.15 0.99
N GLU A 242 8.95 2.34 0.90
CA GLU A 242 7.83 2.75 1.73
C GLU A 242 6.55 1.99 1.37
N LYS A 243 5.64 1.82 2.33
CA LYS A 243 4.41 1.07 2.18
C LYS A 243 3.20 1.97 2.39
N TRP A 244 2.22 1.79 1.53
CA TRP A 244 0.86 2.30 1.70
C TRP A 244 -0.06 1.10 1.98
N PHE A 245 -0.49 0.98 3.22
CA PHE A 245 -1.23 -0.17 3.71
C PHE A 245 -2.73 0.09 3.70
N ALA A 246 -3.49 -0.76 3.01
CA ALA A 246 -4.95 -0.75 3.01
C ALA A 246 -5.49 -1.74 4.04
N TYR A 247 -6.26 -1.22 5.00
CA TYR A 247 -6.89 -2.04 6.01
C TYR A 247 -8.08 -1.33 6.65
N TYR A 248 -9.28 -1.91 6.50
CA TYR A 248 -10.56 -1.26 6.82
C TYR A 248 -11.24 -1.81 8.07
N ASN A 249 -10.53 -2.62 8.87
CA ASN A 249 -11.05 -3.24 10.08
C ASN A 249 -10.53 -2.58 11.35
N ASN A 250 -11.23 -2.85 12.47
CA ASN A 250 -10.90 -2.28 13.78
C ASN A 250 -9.67 -2.89 14.43
N ASP A 251 -9.40 -4.18 14.17
CA ASP A 251 -8.26 -4.89 14.74
C ASP A 251 -7.08 -4.71 13.80
N PHE A 252 -6.11 -3.91 14.20
CA PHE A 252 -5.01 -3.52 13.35
C PHE A 252 -3.76 -4.37 13.66
N TYR A 253 -3.44 -5.27 12.75
CA TYR A 253 -2.19 -6.04 12.80
C TYR A 253 -1.42 -5.82 11.52
N PHE A 254 -0.29 -5.19 11.58
CA PHE A 254 0.60 -5.15 10.44
C PHE A 254 2.04 -5.18 10.95
N PRO A 255 2.79 -6.25 10.67
CA PRO A 255 4.10 -6.45 11.29
C PRO A 255 5.21 -5.60 10.68
N TYR A 256 4.92 -4.84 9.64
CA TYR A 256 5.89 -3.99 8.96
C TYR A 256 5.60 -2.51 9.17
N ASN A 257 6.64 -1.68 9.08
CA ASN A 257 6.44 -0.25 9.04
C ASN A 257 5.72 0.16 7.77
N PHE A 258 4.85 1.14 7.88
CA PHE A 258 4.16 1.76 6.76
C PHE A 258 4.13 3.28 6.95
N ARG A 259 4.05 4.00 5.84
CA ARG A 259 4.00 5.46 5.85
C ARG A 259 2.59 6.00 5.60
N MET A 260 1.79 5.28 4.85
CA MET A 260 0.41 5.64 4.58
C MET A 260 -0.54 4.50 4.94
N TRP A 261 -1.72 4.87 5.41
CA TRP A 261 -2.79 3.95 5.73
C TRP A 261 -4.08 4.37 5.03
N GLN A 262 -4.62 3.48 4.18
CA GLN A 262 -5.94 3.62 3.63
C GLN A 262 -6.91 2.89 4.56
N TYR A 263 -7.79 3.63 5.23
CA TYR A 263 -8.69 3.08 6.25
C TYR A 263 -10.15 3.03 5.80
N THR A 264 -10.45 3.55 4.62
CA THR A 264 -11.78 3.53 4.00
C THR A 264 -11.67 3.66 2.49
N GLU A 265 -12.68 3.19 1.79
CA GLU A 265 -12.86 3.36 0.35
C GLU A 265 -13.51 4.72 0.00
#